data_ac225d154aeb7b22c931274a25f9d939
#
_entry.id   ac225d154aeb7b22c931274a25f9d939
#
_cell.length_a   1.000
_cell.length_b   1.000
_cell.length_c   1.000
_cell.angle_alpha   90.00
_cell.angle_beta   90.00
_cell.angle_gamma   90.00
#
_symmetry.space_group_name_H-M   'P 1'
#
loop_
_entity.id
_entity.type
_entity.pdbx_description
1 polymer ?
#
loop_
_entity_poly.entity_id
_entity_poly.type
_entity_poly.pdbx_seq_one_letter_code
_entity_poly.pdbx_strand_id
1 'polypeptide(L)'
;MFRIAAFPKCYLDDICVHRTMTVFDWIQMATTLDAEGLEMYEGFFTSLDDDYIDSVADAIHRAGFAMPMLCCSPDFTHPDPDERARAVEREAIMIRIARRMGGPGTVCRVLTGQRRPEVSLEEGLEWVIDCIQQCIQVAREYDVVLGLENHYKDGYWRYPEFAQRMDVFLRVLDAIPERRHFGVQYDPSNALVAGDDPIALLRRVADRVVSMHASDRYLEEGATLDEVLTPDGQIGYPDKLRHGVIGQGLNDYDAIFSILSQAGYHGWVSIEDGLNGIHEIAASIEFLKQMRAKWYGENG
;
A
#
# COMPACT_ATOMS: atom_id res chain seq x y z
N MET A 1 -1.28 -18.07 -9.31
CA MET A 1 -1.86 -16.89 -10.04
C MET A 1 -2.19 -15.82 -9.01
N PHE A 2 -1.86 -14.55 -9.22
CA PHE A 2 -2.25 -13.49 -8.27
C PHE A 2 -3.75 -13.21 -8.32
N ARG A 3 -4.28 -12.62 -7.26
CA ARG A 3 -5.69 -12.19 -7.12
C ARG A 3 -5.79 -10.67 -7.19
N ILE A 4 -6.93 -10.15 -7.62
CA ILE A 4 -7.14 -8.71 -7.84
C ILE A 4 -8.05 -8.15 -6.75
N ALA A 5 -7.58 -7.09 -6.08
CA ALA A 5 -8.38 -6.32 -5.14
C ALA A 5 -8.55 -4.87 -5.64
N ALA A 6 -9.54 -4.17 -5.09
CA ALA A 6 -9.80 -2.78 -5.39
C ALA A 6 -9.75 -1.92 -4.13
N PHE A 7 -9.19 -0.71 -4.29
CA PHE A 7 -9.18 0.34 -3.28
C PHE A 7 -9.92 1.58 -3.82
N PRO A 8 -10.75 2.26 -3.04
CA PRO A 8 -11.58 3.37 -3.50
C PRO A 8 -10.83 4.71 -3.56
N LYS A 9 -9.72 4.77 -4.31
CA LYS A 9 -8.87 5.98 -4.37
C LYS A 9 -9.65 7.24 -4.74
N CYS A 10 -10.55 7.13 -5.73
CA CYS A 10 -11.38 8.26 -6.19
C CYS A 10 -12.44 8.70 -5.18
N TYR A 11 -12.76 7.90 -4.19
CA TYR A 11 -13.74 8.20 -3.14
C TYR A 11 -13.10 8.40 -1.76
N LEU A 12 -11.77 8.49 -1.69
CA LEU A 12 -11.03 8.59 -0.43
C LEU A 12 -11.47 9.81 0.39
N ASP A 13 -11.58 10.97 -0.24
CA ASP A 13 -12.00 12.21 0.42
C ASP A 13 -13.49 12.15 0.83
N ASP A 14 -14.35 11.57 0.01
CA ASP A 14 -15.77 11.39 0.35
C ASP A 14 -15.94 10.50 1.57
N ILE A 15 -15.14 9.43 1.68
CA ILE A 15 -15.21 8.50 2.82
C ILE A 15 -14.50 9.07 4.05
N CYS A 16 -13.28 9.61 3.90
CA CYS A 16 -12.42 9.94 5.04
C CYS A 16 -12.54 11.39 5.52
N VAL A 17 -12.79 12.34 4.61
CA VAL A 17 -12.76 13.79 4.91
C VAL A 17 -14.17 14.35 4.96
N HIS A 18 -14.92 14.24 3.87
CA HIS A 18 -16.24 14.85 3.74
C HIS A 18 -17.34 14.04 4.44
N ARG A 19 -17.10 12.74 4.64
CA ARG A 19 -18.09 11.81 5.23
C ARG A 19 -19.44 11.80 4.50
N THR A 20 -19.40 12.04 3.20
CA THR A 20 -20.56 11.98 2.30
C THR A 20 -20.84 10.57 1.80
N MET A 21 -19.86 9.67 1.96
CA MET A 21 -19.91 8.26 1.63
C MET A 21 -19.42 7.43 2.81
N THR A 22 -20.05 6.29 3.06
CA THR A 22 -19.61 5.33 4.08
C THR A 22 -18.81 4.18 3.45
N VAL A 23 -18.08 3.42 4.28
CA VAL A 23 -17.43 2.18 3.82
C VAL A 23 -18.45 1.17 3.28
N PHE A 24 -19.68 1.16 3.80
CA PHE A 24 -20.75 0.27 3.32
C PHE A 24 -21.25 0.67 1.93
N ASP A 25 -21.34 1.97 1.64
CA ASP A 25 -21.67 2.47 0.30
C ASP A 25 -20.59 2.06 -0.72
N TRP A 26 -19.32 2.13 -0.33
CA TRP A 26 -18.22 1.62 -1.16
C TRP A 26 -18.35 0.11 -1.41
N ILE A 27 -18.54 -0.69 -0.38
CA ILE A 27 -18.71 -2.15 -0.52
C ILE A 27 -19.86 -2.47 -1.48
N GLN A 28 -20.99 -1.79 -1.34
CA GLN A 28 -22.13 -1.96 -2.23
C GLN A 28 -21.81 -1.55 -3.67
N MET A 29 -21.15 -0.43 -3.88
CA MET A 29 -20.74 0.05 -5.21
C MET A 29 -19.75 -0.93 -5.86
N ALA A 30 -18.81 -1.46 -5.09
CA ALA A 30 -17.80 -2.40 -5.56
C ALA A 30 -18.38 -3.72 -6.10
N THR A 31 -19.62 -4.07 -5.78
CA THR A 31 -20.28 -5.27 -6.33
C THR A 31 -20.47 -5.21 -7.86
N THR A 32 -20.27 -4.04 -8.47
CA THR A 32 -20.29 -3.85 -9.92
C THR A 32 -18.93 -4.11 -10.57
N LEU A 33 -17.88 -4.30 -9.76
CA LEU A 33 -16.51 -4.57 -10.20
C LEU A 33 -16.26 -6.09 -10.26
N ASP A 34 -15.46 -6.53 -11.22
CA ASP A 34 -15.00 -7.91 -11.31
C ASP A 34 -13.67 -8.09 -10.54
N ALA A 35 -13.66 -7.63 -9.30
CA ALA A 35 -12.57 -7.81 -8.34
C ALA A 35 -12.84 -9.02 -7.44
N GLU A 36 -11.79 -9.58 -6.83
CA GLU A 36 -11.87 -10.73 -5.92
C GLU A 36 -11.77 -10.31 -4.46
N GLY A 37 -11.34 -9.07 -4.20
CA GLY A 37 -11.20 -8.51 -2.85
C GLY A 37 -11.32 -7.01 -2.80
N LEU A 38 -11.52 -6.50 -1.58
CA LEU A 38 -11.51 -5.08 -1.27
C LEU A 38 -10.44 -4.79 -0.22
N GLU A 39 -9.55 -3.88 -0.55
CA GLU A 39 -8.57 -3.35 0.39
C GLU A 39 -9.22 -2.28 1.27
N MET A 40 -8.85 -2.28 2.55
CA MET A 40 -9.36 -1.33 3.53
C MET A 40 -8.26 -0.36 3.99
N TYR A 41 -8.67 0.81 4.41
CA TYR A 41 -7.83 1.81 5.04
C TYR A 41 -8.42 2.19 6.40
N GLU A 42 -7.58 2.37 7.42
CA GLU A 42 -8.04 2.69 8.77
C GLU A 42 -8.97 3.92 8.84
N GLY A 43 -8.76 4.89 7.93
CA GLY A 43 -9.59 6.09 7.81
C GLY A 43 -11.03 5.84 7.36
N PHE A 44 -11.37 4.66 6.83
CA PHE A 44 -12.72 4.31 6.45
C PHE A 44 -13.62 4.00 7.65
N PHE A 45 -13.01 3.64 8.78
CA PHE A 45 -13.75 3.24 9.97
C PHE A 45 -14.17 4.46 10.79
N THR A 46 -15.44 4.46 11.22
CA THR A 46 -15.99 5.48 12.12
C THR A 46 -15.93 5.03 13.59
N SER A 47 -15.71 3.75 13.85
CA SER A 47 -15.41 3.14 15.14
C SER A 47 -14.42 2.00 14.98
N LEU A 48 -13.71 1.67 16.05
CA LEU A 48 -12.86 0.48 16.14
C LEU A 48 -13.46 -0.58 17.08
N ASP A 49 -14.70 -0.38 17.51
CA ASP A 49 -15.41 -1.35 18.33
C ASP A 49 -15.62 -2.66 17.56
N ASP A 50 -15.49 -3.75 18.25
CA ASP A 50 -15.58 -5.10 17.67
C ASP A 50 -16.85 -5.31 16.85
N ASP A 51 -18.00 -4.87 17.35
CA ASP A 51 -19.29 -5.02 16.65
C ASP A 51 -19.33 -4.24 15.34
N TYR A 52 -18.73 -3.03 15.31
CA TYR A 52 -18.65 -2.25 14.08
C TYR A 52 -17.70 -2.90 13.06
N ILE A 53 -16.52 -3.33 13.49
CA ILE A 53 -15.53 -4.01 12.62
C ILE A 53 -16.14 -5.31 12.06
N ASP A 54 -16.84 -6.10 12.89
CA ASP A 54 -17.54 -7.29 12.41
C ASP A 54 -18.62 -6.96 11.38
N SER A 55 -19.37 -5.87 11.57
CA SER A 55 -20.38 -5.44 10.62
C SER A 55 -19.79 -5.09 9.24
N VAL A 56 -18.59 -4.48 9.22
CA VAL A 56 -17.88 -4.19 7.97
C VAL A 56 -17.34 -5.47 7.33
N ALA A 57 -16.71 -6.34 8.11
CA ALA A 57 -16.22 -7.64 7.63
C ALA A 57 -17.34 -8.48 7.03
N ASP A 58 -18.47 -8.56 7.72
CA ASP A 58 -19.67 -9.25 7.25
C ASP A 58 -20.23 -8.65 5.95
N ALA A 59 -20.20 -7.33 5.81
CA ALA A 59 -20.66 -6.67 4.59
C ALA A 59 -19.76 -7.04 3.40
N ILE A 60 -18.43 -7.05 3.59
CA ILE A 60 -17.45 -7.47 2.58
C ILE A 60 -17.71 -8.93 2.16
N HIS A 61 -17.83 -9.83 3.13
CA HIS A 61 -18.06 -11.25 2.86
C HIS A 61 -19.40 -11.51 2.16
N ARG A 62 -20.49 -10.86 2.61
CA ARG A 62 -21.82 -10.97 1.96
C ARG A 62 -21.82 -10.42 0.55
N ALA A 63 -20.97 -9.43 0.24
CA ALA A 63 -20.77 -8.93 -1.11
C ALA A 63 -19.91 -9.87 -1.98
N GLY A 64 -19.36 -10.95 -1.42
CA GLY A 64 -18.57 -11.94 -2.14
C GLY A 64 -17.08 -11.63 -2.23
N PHE A 65 -16.57 -10.65 -1.46
CA PHE A 65 -15.18 -10.24 -1.50
C PHE A 65 -14.36 -10.81 -0.33
N ALA A 66 -13.05 -10.99 -0.56
CA ALA A 66 -12.07 -11.11 0.51
C ALA A 66 -11.59 -9.70 0.96
N MET A 67 -11.03 -9.61 2.18
CA MET A 67 -10.28 -8.43 2.64
C MET A 67 -8.80 -8.79 2.76
N PRO A 68 -7.98 -8.55 1.71
CA PRO A 68 -6.59 -9.01 1.67
C PRO A 68 -5.62 -8.16 2.48
N MET A 69 -5.93 -6.88 2.64
CA MET A 69 -5.02 -5.92 3.24
C MET A 69 -5.76 -4.78 3.94
N LEU A 70 -5.23 -4.38 5.09
CA LEU A 70 -5.60 -3.17 5.81
C LEU A 70 -4.42 -2.19 5.79
N CYS A 71 -4.64 -1.01 5.23
CA CYS A 71 -3.67 0.07 5.22
C CYS A 71 -3.80 0.95 6.47
N CYS A 72 -2.66 1.24 7.10
CA CYS A 72 -2.49 2.24 8.14
C CYS A 72 -1.15 2.95 7.97
N SER A 73 -0.97 4.09 8.63
CA SER A 73 0.16 5.00 8.40
C SER A 73 0.82 5.39 9.73
N PRO A 74 1.51 4.47 10.42
CA PRO A 74 2.22 4.77 11.66
C PRO A 74 3.39 5.72 11.39
N ASP A 75 3.71 6.56 12.39
CA ASP A 75 4.84 7.48 12.33
C ASP A 75 5.92 7.10 13.36
N PHE A 76 6.81 6.21 12.96
CA PHE A 76 7.86 5.66 13.82
C PHE A 76 9.10 6.56 13.93
N THR A 77 9.12 7.69 13.21
CA THR A 77 10.24 8.65 13.24
C THR A 77 9.92 9.91 14.06
N HIS A 78 8.84 9.89 14.84
CA HIS A 78 8.54 11.01 15.70
C HIS A 78 9.64 11.18 16.79
N PRO A 79 10.20 12.41 17.03
CA PRO A 79 11.28 12.60 17.99
C PRO A 79 10.86 12.28 19.44
N ASP A 80 9.59 12.50 19.79
CA ASP A 80 9.05 12.12 21.09
C ASP A 80 8.84 10.59 21.17
N PRO A 81 9.51 9.88 22.09
CA PRO A 81 9.37 8.44 22.26
C PRO A 81 7.94 7.99 22.63
N ASP A 82 7.18 8.83 23.33
CA ASP A 82 5.80 8.51 23.69
C ASP A 82 4.88 8.51 22.45
N GLU A 83 5.16 9.37 21.46
CA GLU A 83 4.44 9.36 20.17
C GLU A 83 4.79 8.10 19.36
N ARG A 84 6.06 7.68 19.37
CA ARG A 84 6.44 6.42 18.73
C ARG A 84 5.77 5.21 19.39
N ALA A 85 5.71 5.20 20.73
CA ALA A 85 5.01 4.15 21.46
C ALA A 85 3.52 4.11 21.11
N ARG A 86 2.85 5.28 21.02
CA ARG A 86 1.46 5.38 20.57
C ARG A 86 1.27 4.88 19.12
N ALA A 87 2.24 5.16 18.23
CA ALA A 87 2.19 4.66 16.86
C ALA A 87 2.30 3.12 16.81
N VAL A 88 3.17 2.52 17.62
CA VAL A 88 3.27 1.05 17.76
C VAL A 88 1.98 0.46 18.32
N GLU A 89 1.39 1.07 19.36
CA GLU A 89 0.12 0.62 19.94
C GLU A 89 -1.03 0.71 18.90
N ARG A 90 -1.08 1.80 18.13
CA ARG A 90 -2.06 1.95 17.05
C ARG A 90 -1.89 0.88 15.98
N GLU A 91 -0.66 0.62 15.54
CA GLU A 91 -0.36 -0.44 14.57
C GLU A 91 -0.78 -1.81 15.12
N ALA A 92 -0.53 -2.10 16.40
CA ALA A 92 -0.96 -3.33 17.05
C ALA A 92 -2.50 -3.50 17.03
N ILE A 93 -3.25 -2.42 17.18
CA ILE A 93 -4.71 -2.44 17.02
C ILE A 93 -5.09 -2.78 15.58
N MET A 94 -4.44 -2.16 14.58
CA MET A 94 -4.71 -2.41 13.16
C MET A 94 -4.38 -3.85 12.76
N ILE A 95 -3.30 -4.44 13.29
CA ILE A 95 -2.96 -5.85 13.09
C ILE A 95 -4.11 -6.77 13.58
N ARG A 96 -4.68 -6.49 14.76
CA ARG A 96 -5.82 -7.27 15.30
C ARG A 96 -7.06 -7.13 14.42
N ILE A 97 -7.35 -5.91 13.96
CA ILE A 97 -8.45 -5.63 13.05
C ILE A 97 -8.24 -6.33 11.69
N ALA A 98 -7.03 -6.26 11.13
CA ALA A 98 -6.70 -6.97 9.90
C ALA A 98 -6.95 -8.47 10.02
N ARG A 99 -6.50 -9.08 11.13
CA ARG A 99 -6.78 -10.49 11.44
C ARG A 99 -8.27 -10.79 11.54
N ARG A 100 -9.03 -9.92 12.22
CA ARG A 100 -10.45 -10.08 12.43
C ARG A 100 -11.25 -10.02 11.15
N MET A 101 -10.89 -9.10 10.25
CA MET A 101 -11.61 -8.88 8.98
C MET A 101 -11.20 -9.85 7.87
N GLY A 102 -9.91 -10.09 7.72
CA GLY A 102 -9.37 -10.83 6.56
C GLY A 102 -8.89 -12.24 6.87
N GLY A 103 -8.80 -12.61 8.15
CA GLY A 103 -8.37 -13.95 8.58
C GLY A 103 -6.84 -14.12 8.66
N PRO A 104 -6.34 -15.37 8.76
CA PRO A 104 -4.91 -15.66 8.82
C PRO A 104 -4.19 -15.27 7.55
N GLY A 105 -2.98 -14.70 7.69
CA GLY A 105 -2.15 -14.30 6.56
C GLY A 105 -2.58 -13.00 5.87
N THR A 106 -3.58 -12.30 6.41
CA THR A 106 -3.96 -10.97 5.93
C THR A 106 -2.78 -10.01 6.07
N VAL A 107 -2.61 -9.13 5.09
CA VAL A 107 -1.55 -8.12 5.14
C VAL A 107 -2.03 -6.90 5.93
N CYS A 108 -1.19 -6.39 6.82
CA CYS A 108 -1.35 -5.07 7.44
C CYS A 108 -0.20 -4.20 6.95
N ARG A 109 -0.51 -3.07 6.33
CA ARG A 109 0.53 -2.16 5.85
C ARG A 109 1.24 -1.51 7.04
N VAL A 110 2.56 -1.40 6.94
CA VAL A 110 3.38 -0.62 7.84
C VAL A 110 4.20 0.40 7.05
N LEU A 111 4.27 1.63 7.56
CA LEU A 111 5.11 2.71 7.04
C LEU A 111 6.22 3.04 8.04
N THR A 112 7.24 3.77 7.58
CA THR A 112 8.38 4.12 8.43
C THR A 112 8.16 5.41 9.22
N GLY A 113 7.32 6.30 8.74
CA GLY A 113 7.09 7.60 9.34
C GLY A 113 7.65 8.76 8.52
N GLN A 114 7.64 9.94 9.06
CA GLN A 114 7.97 11.18 8.36
C GLN A 114 9.47 11.51 8.41
N ARG A 115 10.06 11.89 7.28
CA ARG A 115 11.45 12.38 7.19
C ARG A 115 11.58 13.81 7.73
N ARG A 116 11.63 13.93 9.05
CA ARG A 116 11.77 15.22 9.74
C ARG A 116 13.20 15.76 9.63
N PRO A 117 13.38 17.08 9.39
CA PRO A 117 14.72 17.69 9.28
C PRO A 117 15.56 17.55 10.54
N GLU A 118 14.91 17.50 11.71
CA GLU A 118 15.57 17.37 13.02
C GLU A 118 15.99 15.94 13.40
N VAL A 119 15.57 14.95 12.63
CA VAL A 119 15.89 13.54 12.87
C VAL A 119 16.98 13.09 11.89
N SER A 120 18.10 12.64 12.42
CA SER A 120 19.16 12.10 11.59
C SER A 120 18.77 10.76 10.95
N LEU A 121 19.41 10.41 9.84
CA LEU A 121 19.15 9.14 9.17
C LEU A 121 19.39 7.93 10.08
N GLU A 122 20.46 7.94 10.86
CA GLU A 122 20.80 6.81 11.72
C GLU A 122 19.83 6.66 12.90
N GLU A 123 19.45 7.77 13.56
CA GLU A 123 18.44 7.74 14.61
C GLU A 123 17.08 7.26 14.08
N GLY A 124 16.65 7.80 12.93
CA GLY A 124 15.40 7.37 12.31
C GLY A 124 15.40 5.88 11.94
N LEU A 125 16.50 5.36 11.43
CA LEU A 125 16.63 3.92 11.13
C LEU A 125 16.54 3.06 12.40
N GLU A 126 17.24 3.45 13.47
CA GLU A 126 17.18 2.73 14.74
C GLU A 126 15.74 2.67 15.27
N TRP A 127 15.05 3.81 15.32
CA TRP A 127 13.67 3.89 15.81
C TRP A 127 12.68 3.10 14.95
N VAL A 128 12.79 3.21 13.63
CA VAL A 128 11.91 2.49 12.69
C VAL A 128 12.08 0.97 12.84
N ILE A 129 13.33 0.49 12.88
CA ILE A 129 13.62 -0.94 13.01
C ILE A 129 13.09 -1.48 14.34
N ASP A 130 13.31 -0.75 15.45
CA ASP A 130 12.81 -1.14 16.77
C ASP A 130 11.26 -1.18 16.79
N CYS A 131 10.59 -0.15 16.30
CA CYS A 131 9.12 -0.10 16.24
C CYS A 131 8.54 -1.22 15.38
N ILE A 132 9.09 -1.48 14.18
CA ILE A 132 8.64 -2.58 13.32
C ILE A 132 8.86 -3.94 13.99
N GLN A 133 9.98 -4.14 14.68
CA GLN A 133 10.23 -5.38 15.40
C GLN A 133 9.22 -5.62 16.54
N GLN A 134 8.77 -4.57 17.23
CA GLN A 134 7.69 -4.67 18.21
C GLN A 134 6.37 -5.06 17.52
N CYS A 135 6.02 -4.42 16.39
CA CYS A 135 4.82 -4.76 15.62
C CYS A 135 4.85 -6.21 15.10
N ILE A 136 6.03 -6.72 14.70
CA ILE A 136 6.20 -8.13 14.25
C ILE A 136 5.82 -9.13 15.37
N GLN A 137 6.08 -8.83 16.65
CA GLN A 137 5.66 -9.73 17.74
C GLN A 137 4.14 -9.88 17.76
N VAL A 138 3.41 -8.75 17.59
CA VAL A 138 1.95 -8.77 17.50
C VAL A 138 1.47 -9.47 16.23
N ALA A 139 2.12 -9.21 15.10
CA ALA A 139 1.80 -9.87 13.83
C ALA A 139 1.94 -11.41 13.90
N ARG A 140 2.95 -11.90 14.62
CA ARG A 140 3.14 -13.33 14.89
C ARG A 140 2.03 -13.92 15.74
N GLU A 141 1.60 -13.20 16.79
CA GLU A 141 0.52 -13.65 17.68
C GLU A 141 -0.80 -13.81 16.91
N TYR A 142 -1.08 -12.87 16.00
CA TYR A 142 -2.34 -12.84 15.24
C TYR A 142 -2.25 -13.51 13.87
N ASP A 143 -1.10 -14.08 13.48
CA ASP A 143 -0.87 -14.66 12.14
C ASP A 143 -1.23 -13.70 11.01
N VAL A 144 -0.73 -12.47 11.12
CA VAL A 144 -0.83 -11.38 10.15
C VAL A 144 0.54 -11.15 9.53
N VAL A 145 0.60 -10.63 8.32
CA VAL A 145 1.85 -10.27 7.64
C VAL A 145 1.96 -8.75 7.56
N LEU A 146 3.02 -8.18 8.09
CA LEU A 146 3.31 -6.76 7.89
C LEU A 146 3.89 -6.54 6.50
N GLY A 147 3.26 -5.66 5.72
CA GLY A 147 3.75 -5.21 4.43
C GLY A 147 4.39 -3.82 4.52
N LEU A 148 5.73 -3.76 4.52
CA LEU A 148 6.43 -2.48 4.43
C LEU A 148 6.29 -1.92 3.03
N GLU A 149 5.58 -0.81 2.90
CA GLU A 149 5.39 -0.17 1.60
C GLU A 149 6.56 0.76 1.27
N ASN A 150 7.05 0.67 0.04
CA ASN A 150 7.88 1.73 -0.54
C ASN A 150 6.96 2.91 -0.87
N HIS A 151 6.74 3.76 0.13
CA HIS A 151 5.74 4.82 0.11
C HIS A 151 6.37 6.19 -0.13
N TYR A 152 5.61 7.11 -0.73
CA TYR A 152 6.10 8.45 -1.01
C TYR A 152 5.78 9.42 0.13
N LYS A 153 4.50 9.56 0.47
CA LYS A 153 4.00 10.46 1.51
C LYS A 153 2.54 10.17 1.81
N ASP A 154 2.18 9.97 3.07
CA ASP A 154 0.78 10.00 3.47
C ASP A 154 0.20 11.42 3.35
N GLY A 155 -1.06 11.53 2.91
CA GLY A 155 -1.71 12.80 2.64
C GLY A 155 -1.80 13.73 3.85
N TYR A 156 -1.86 13.18 5.06
CA TYR A 156 -1.96 13.93 6.32
C TYR A 156 -0.60 14.29 6.92
N TRP A 157 0.50 13.78 6.38
CA TRP A 157 1.85 14.07 6.88
C TRP A 157 2.37 15.40 6.38
N ARG A 158 3.18 16.04 7.23
CA ARG A 158 3.87 17.29 6.88
C ARG A 158 5.06 17.04 5.97
N TYR A 159 5.81 15.95 6.21
CA TYR A 159 7.03 15.62 5.51
C TYR A 159 6.84 14.34 4.68
N PRO A 160 7.67 14.12 3.65
CA PRO A 160 7.73 12.86 2.93
C PRO A 160 8.02 11.67 3.86
N GLU A 161 7.79 10.47 3.35
CA GLU A 161 8.17 9.22 3.99
C GLU A 161 9.66 9.22 4.34
N PHE A 162 10.00 8.70 5.53
CA PHE A 162 11.40 8.59 5.96
C PHE A 162 12.19 7.66 5.03
N ALA A 163 11.66 6.48 4.75
CA ALA A 163 12.26 5.52 3.83
C ALA A 163 11.71 5.65 2.40
N GLN A 164 11.40 6.86 1.96
CA GLN A 164 10.93 7.14 0.61
C GLN A 164 11.91 6.65 -0.47
N ARG A 165 13.21 6.83 -0.25
CA ARG A 165 14.27 6.47 -1.20
C ARG A 165 14.65 4.99 -1.06
N MET A 166 14.89 4.34 -2.21
CA MET A 166 15.22 2.92 -2.30
C MET A 166 16.38 2.52 -1.39
N ASP A 167 17.43 3.34 -1.31
CA ASP A 167 18.60 3.03 -0.48
C ASP A 167 18.25 2.98 1.02
N VAL A 168 17.43 3.89 1.51
CA VAL A 168 16.96 3.90 2.91
C VAL A 168 15.95 2.76 3.14
N PHE A 169 15.02 2.55 2.20
CA PHE A 169 14.06 1.46 2.24
C PHE A 169 14.74 0.09 2.38
N LEU A 170 15.76 -0.16 1.56
CA LEU A 170 16.51 -1.41 1.61
C LEU A 170 17.29 -1.57 2.92
N ARG A 171 17.81 -0.50 3.53
CA ARG A 171 18.46 -0.57 4.86
C ARG A 171 17.49 -1.04 5.95
N VAL A 172 16.25 -0.53 5.95
CA VAL A 172 15.21 -1.00 6.88
C VAL A 172 14.89 -2.48 6.63
N LEU A 173 14.67 -2.84 5.37
CA LEU A 173 14.30 -4.19 4.97
C LEU A 173 15.39 -5.21 5.31
N ASP A 174 16.66 -4.88 5.05
CA ASP A 174 17.82 -5.77 5.27
C ASP A 174 18.11 -5.94 6.78
N ALA A 175 17.79 -4.95 7.60
CA ALA A 175 17.94 -5.04 9.06
C ALA A 175 16.90 -5.96 9.74
N ILE A 176 15.84 -6.34 9.03
CA ILE A 176 14.76 -7.19 9.57
C ILE A 176 14.72 -8.51 8.80
N PRO A 177 15.36 -9.59 9.32
CA PRO A 177 15.46 -10.88 8.62
C PRO A 177 14.18 -11.71 8.65
N GLU A 178 13.16 -11.31 9.41
CA GLU A 178 11.86 -11.98 9.44
C GLU A 178 11.23 -12.02 8.05
N ARG A 179 10.72 -13.18 7.62
CA ARG A 179 10.14 -13.37 6.29
C ARG A 179 8.72 -13.94 6.30
N ARG A 180 8.31 -14.53 7.42
CA ARG A 180 6.96 -15.10 7.52
C ARG A 180 5.89 -14.05 7.83
N HIS A 181 6.23 -13.12 8.72
CA HIS A 181 5.30 -12.10 9.20
C HIS A 181 5.72 -10.67 8.82
N PHE A 182 6.71 -10.54 7.93
CA PHE A 182 7.19 -9.26 7.42
C PHE A 182 7.70 -9.39 5.99
N GLY A 183 7.20 -8.56 5.11
CA GLY A 183 7.60 -8.49 3.72
C GLY A 183 7.40 -7.11 3.14
N VAL A 184 7.40 -7.03 1.81
CA VAL A 184 7.29 -5.79 1.06
C VAL A 184 5.89 -5.69 0.46
N GLN A 185 5.26 -4.56 0.68
CA GLN A 185 4.18 -4.09 -0.17
C GLN A 185 4.80 -3.21 -1.25
N TYR A 186 4.81 -3.71 -2.48
CA TYR A 186 5.44 -3.03 -3.59
C TYR A 186 4.49 -2.08 -4.30
N ASP A 187 4.89 -0.81 -4.47
CA ASP A 187 4.20 0.19 -5.27
C ASP A 187 5.15 0.80 -6.31
N PRO A 188 4.94 0.56 -7.62
CA PRO A 188 5.82 1.07 -8.66
C PRO A 188 5.78 2.61 -8.78
N SER A 189 4.61 3.22 -8.60
CA SER A 189 4.47 4.68 -8.73
C SER A 189 5.15 5.44 -7.61
N ASN A 190 5.15 4.90 -6.39
CA ASN A 190 5.84 5.53 -5.27
C ASN A 190 7.37 5.53 -5.49
N ALA A 191 7.94 4.46 -6.07
CA ALA A 191 9.34 4.45 -6.48
C ALA A 191 9.63 5.51 -7.56
N LEU A 192 8.77 5.59 -8.58
CA LEU A 192 8.90 6.57 -9.64
C LEU A 192 8.87 8.01 -9.10
N VAL A 193 7.89 8.33 -8.24
CA VAL A 193 7.74 9.66 -7.63
C VAL A 193 8.92 10.00 -6.72
N ALA A 194 9.52 9.00 -6.06
CA ALA A 194 10.76 9.18 -5.28
C ALA A 194 12.00 9.44 -6.15
N GLY A 195 11.90 9.28 -7.47
CA GLY A 195 13.03 9.40 -8.40
C GLY A 195 13.91 8.15 -8.44
N ASP A 196 13.39 7.01 -8.01
CA ASP A 196 14.04 5.70 -8.10
C ASP A 196 13.47 4.91 -9.30
N ASP A 197 14.21 3.91 -9.76
CA ASP A 197 13.76 3.00 -10.80
C ASP A 197 12.87 1.89 -10.17
N PRO A 198 11.56 1.84 -10.50
CA PRO A 198 10.65 0.83 -9.96
C PRO A 198 11.11 -0.60 -10.24
N ILE A 199 11.65 -0.84 -11.42
CA ILE A 199 12.12 -2.18 -11.83
C ILE A 199 13.40 -2.57 -11.07
N ALA A 200 14.31 -1.62 -10.86
CA ALA A 200 15.50 -1.87 -10.05
C ALA A 200 15.14 -2.21 -8.60
N LEU A 201 14.19 -1.48 -8.00
CA LEU A 201 13.67 -1.79 -6.67
C LEU A 201 13.03 -3.18 -6.66
N LEU A 202 12.12 -3.47 -7.59
CA LEU A 202 11.42 -4.76 -7.61
C LEU A 202 12.38 -5.94 -7.71
N ARG A 203 13.41 -5.86 -8.55
CA ARG A 203 14.44 -6.91 -8.66
C ARG A 203 15.18 -7.19 -7.35
N ARG A 204 15.29 -6.19 -6.47
CA ARG A 204 15.93 -6.34 -5.16
C ARG A 204 15.04 -6.97 -4.11
N VAL A 205 13.71 -6.86 -4.26
CA VAL A 205 12.75 -7.23 -3.22
C VAL A 205 11.73 -8.28 -3.65
N ALA A 206 11.79 -8.77 -4.89
CA ALA A 206 10.77 -9.64 -5.47
C ALA A 206 10.47 -10.91 -4.65
N ASP A 207 11.50 -11.49 -4.00
CA ASP A 207 11.37 -12.66 -3.12
C ASP A 207 10.76 -12.34 -1.74
N ARG A 208 10.51 -11.06 -1.47
CA ARG A 208 9.92 -10.56 -0.22
C ARG A 208 8.57 -9.85 -0.43
N VAL A 209 8.08 -9.74 -1.66
CA VAL A 209 6.79 -9.10 -1.95
C VAL A 209 5.65 -9.95 -1.38
N VAL A 210 4.86 -9.37 -0.49
CA VAL A 210 3.69 -9.99 0.15
C VAL A 210 2.37 -9.41 -0.35
N SER A 211 2.40 -8.18 -0.85
CA SER A 211 1.28 -7.48 -1.48
C SER A 211 1.82 -6.48 -2.51
N MET A 212 0.99 -6.08 -3.47
CA MET A 212 1.33 -5.07 -4.45
C MET A 212 0.18 -4.08 -4.59
N HIS A 213 0.49 -2.78 -4.54
CA HIS A 213 -0.37 -1.75 -5.11
C HIS A 213 -0.10 -1.64 -6.61
N ALA A 214 -1.13 -1.82 -7.41
CA ALA A 214 -1.11 -1.44 -8.79
C ALA A 214 -1.52 0.02 -8.87
N SER A 215 -0.58 0.87 -9.22
CA SER A 215 -0.73 2.31 -9.38
C SER A 215 -0.01 2.76 -10.65
N ASP A 216 -0.46 3.79 -11.31
CA ASP A 216 0.21 4.29 -12.51
C ASP A 216 0.22 5.82 -12.55
N ARG A 217 1.20 6.35 -13.25
CA ARG A 217 1.40 7.79 -13.40
C ARG A 217 1.56 8.16 -14.86
N TYR A 218 1.03 9.31 -15.24
CA TYR A 218 1.28 9.91 -16.54
C TYR A 218 1.76 11.35 -16.39
N LEU A 219 2.55 11.80 -17.34
CA LEU A 219 2.99 13.20 -17.42
C LEU A 219 1.94 14.03 -18.14
N GLU A 220 1.68 15.24 -17.63
CA GLU A 220 0.90 16.23 -18.37
C GLU A 220 1.61 16.61 -19.67
N GLU A 221 0.82 17.01 -20.66
CA GLU A 221 1.33 17.38 -21.98
C GLU A 221 2.42 18.46 -21.90
N GLY A 222 3.57 18.19 -22.47
CA GLY A 222 4.73 19.08 -22.46
C GLY A 222 5.61 19.02 -21.22
N ALA A 223 5.28 18.20 -20.22
CA ALA A 223 6.15 17.95 -19.07
C ALA A 223 7.16 16.81 -19.37
N THR A 224 8.34 16.92 -18.78
CA THR A 224 9.34 15.82 -18.78
C THR A 224 9.49 15.24 -17.39
N LEU A 225 9.92 13.97 -17.31
CA LEU A 225 10.13 13.31 -16.03
C LEU A 225 11.19 14.04 -15.19
N ASP A 226 12.28 14.50 -15.82
CA ASP A 226 13.37 15.24 -15.14
C ASP A 226 12.90 16.56 -14.51
N GLU A 227 11.91 17.22 -15.10
CA GLU A 227 11.33 18.46 -14.55
C GLU A 227 10.43 18.20 -13.34
N VAL A 228 9.89 17.00 -13.25
CA VAL A 228 8.88 16.64 -12.25
C VAL A 228 9.53 15.97 -11.04
N LEU A 229 10.63 15.26 -11.25
CA LEU A 229 11.40 14.61 -10.19
C LEU A 229 12.36 15.63 -9.57
N THR A 230 11.84 16.54 -8.76
CA THR A 230 12.71 17.47 -8.01
C THR A 230 13.43 16.72 -6.89
N PRO A 231 14.77 16.91 -6.73
CA PRO A 231 15.58 16.14 -5.78
C PRO A 231 15.18 16.24 -4.31
N ASP A 232 14.44 17.24 -3.92
CA ASP A 232 14.10 17.50 -2.51
C ASP A 232 12.72 17.03 -2.07
N GLY A 233 11.88 16.49 -2.97
CA GLY A 233 10.64 15.78 -2.66
C GLY A 233 9.77 16.34 -1.53
N GLN A 234 9.94 17.63 -1.19
CA GLN A 234 9.38 18.25 0.00
C GLN A 234 7.91 18.61 -0.16
N ILE A 235 7.43 18.65 -1.36
CA ILE A 235 6.08 19.12 -1.68
C ILE A 235 5.38 17.95 -2.32
N GLY A 236 4.39 17.39 -1.69
CA GLY A 236 3.42 16.46 -2.25
C GLY A 236 3.66 15.92 -3.67
N TYR A 237 2.71 15.29 -4.27
CA TYR A 237 2.86 14.79 -5.64
C TYR A 237 3.21 15.94 -6.59
N PRO A 238 4.21 15.77 -7.49
CA PRO A 238 4.49 16.78 -8.50
C PRO A 238 3.22 17.12 -9.29
N ASP A 239 2.89 18.38 -9.41
CA ASP A 239 1.64 18.83 -10.04
C ASP A 239 1.43 18.32 -11.47
N LYS A 240 2.52 18.01 -12.17
CA LYS A 240 2.50 17.53 -13.56
C LYS A 240 2.59 16.01 -13.72
N LEU A 241 2.68 15.27 -12.62
CA LEU A 241 2.69 13.80 -12.61
C LEU A 241 1.40 13.29 -11.98
N ARG A 242 0.43 13.00 -12.83
CA ARG A 242 -0.94 12.67 -12.44
C ARG A 242 -1.14 11.19 -12.25
N HIS A 243 -2.06 10.83 -11.38
CA HIS A 243 -2.61 9.49 -11.32
C HIS A 243 -3.39 9.14 -12.59
N GLY A 244 -3.36 7.87 -12.98
CA GLY A 244 -4.04 7.41 -14.18
C GLY A 244 -4.56 5.97 -14.07
N VAL A 245 -5.18 5.53 -15.17
CA VAL A 245 -5.61 4.15 -15.31
C VAL A 245 -4.39 3.25 -15.43
N ILE A 246 -4.37 2.14 -14.71
CA ILE A 246 -3.26 1.18 -14.68
C ILE A 246 -2.95 0.65 -16.08
N GLY A 247 -1.66 0.66 -16.44
CA GLY A 247 -1.18 0.22 -17.76
C GLY A 247 -1.28 1.28 -18.87
N GLN A 248 -1.70 2.49 -18.54
CA GLN A 248 -1.73 3.61 -19.50
C GLN A 248 -0.71 4.71 -19.16
N GLY A 249 0.10 4.50 -18.13
CA GLY A 249 1.08 5.44 -17.63
C GLY A 249 2.53 5.05 -17.92
N LEU A 250 3.40 5.43 -17.00
CA LEU A 250 4.86 5.31 -17.13
C LEU A 250 5.42 3.99 -16.60
N ASN A 251 4.65 3.22 -15.82
CA ASN A 251 5.13 1.98 -15.25
C ASN A 251 5.14 0.85 -16.27
N ASP A 252 6.27 0.15 -16.37
CA ASP A 252 6.42 -1.04 -17.22
C ASP A 252 5.81 -2.27 -16.53
N TYR A 253 4.49 -2.42 -16.68
CA TYR A 253 3.75 -3.54 -16.11
C TYR A 253 4.15 -4.90 -16.70
N ASP A 254 4.65 -4.95 -17.94
CA ASP A 254 5.17 -6.18 -18.52
C ASP A 254 6.43 -6.65 -17.77
N ALA A 255 7.38 -5.75 -17.54
CA ALA A 255 8.56 -6.06 -16.73
C ALA A 255 8.19 -6.41 -15.27
N ILE A 256 7.26 -5.67 -14.66
CA ILE A 256 6.80 -5.92 -13.29
C ILE A 256 6.24 -7.34 -13.16
N PHE A 257 5.26 -7.72 -13.98
CA PHE A 257 4.64 -9.05 -13.87
C PHE A 257 5.54 -10.19 -14.33
N SER A 258 6.48 -9.93 -15.26
CA SER A 258 7.53 -10.89 -15.61
C SER A 258 8.40 -11.23 -14.40
N ILE A 259 8.85 -10.20 -13.63
CA ILE A 259 9.68 -10.41 -12.44
C ILE A 259 8.89 -11.11 -11.34
N LEU A 260 7.67 -10.66 -11.05
CA LEU A 260 6.81 -11.25 -10.01
C LEU A 260 6.47 -12.70 -10.31
N SER A 261 6.15 -13.03 -11.55
CA SER A 261 5.87 -14.40 -12.00
C SER A 261 7.09 -15.30 -11.82
N GLN A 262 8.29 -14.84 -12.23
CA GLN A 262 9.53 -15.57 -12.04
C GLN A 262 9.91 -15.77 -10.57
N ALA A 263 9.56 -14.81 -9.72
CA ALA A 263 9.73 -14.91 -8.26
C ALA A 263 8.68 -15.82 -7.58
N GLY A 264 7.70 -16.32 -8.33
CA GLY A 264 6.62 -17.17 -7.80
C GLY A 264 5.59 -16.41 -6.98
N TYR A 265 5.38 -15.12 -7.25
CA TYR A 265 4.39 -14.32 -6.53
C TYR A 265 2.95 -14.73 -6.87
N HIS A 266 2.18 -15.08 -5.87
CA HIS A 266 0.77 -15.48 -5.98
C HIS A 266 -0.15 -14.72 -5.01
N GLY A 267 0.33 -13.57 -4.50
CA GLY A 267 -0.40 -12.73 -3.55
C GLY A 267 -1.53 -11.91 -4.17
N TRP A 268 -1.79 -10.76 -3.58
CA TRP A 268 -2.80 -9.83 -4.01
C TRP A 268 -2.19 -8.62 -4.72
N VAL A 269 -2.83 -8.22 -5.82
CA VAL A 269 -2.56 -6.98 -6.53
C VAL A 269 -3.78 -6.08 -6.34
N SER A 270 -3.64 -5.03 -5.56
CA SER A 270 -4.72 -4.10 -5.25
C SER A 270 -4.59 -2.84 -6.11
N ILE A 271 -5.67 -2.45 -6.74
CA ILE A 271 -5.71 -1.22 -7.54
C ILE A 271 -5.80 -0.03 -6.59
N GLU A 272 -4.77 0.81 -6.60
CA GLU A 272 -4.71 2.06 -5.83
C GLU A 272 -4.68 3.29 -6.74
N ASP A 273 -5.40 3.24 -7.86
CA ASP A 273 -5.48 4.35 -8.81
C ASP A 273 -6.88 4.47 -9.42
N GLY A 274 -7.06 5.45 -10.33
CA GLY A 274 -8.35 5.75 -10.91
C GLY A 274 -9.07 6.86 -10.14
N LEU A 275 -8.74 8.15 -10.46
CA LEU A 275 -9.28 9.30 -9.73
C LEU A 275 -10.63 9.79 -10.26
N ASN A 276 -11.04 9.35 -11.45
CA ASN A 276 -12.23 9.89 -12.11
C ASN A 276 -13.47 8.99 -11.96
N GLY A 277 -13.44 8.06 -11.00
CA GLY A 277 -14.57 7.24 -10.62
C GLY A 277 -14.39 5.74 -10.89
N ILE A 278 -15.42 4.97 -10.54
CA ILE A 278 -15.39 3.51 -10.55
C ILE A 278 -15.08 2.89 -11.92
N HIS A 279 -15.37 3.60 -13.02
CA HIS A 279 -15.08 3.12 -14.38
C HIS A 279 -13.57 3.01 -14.66
N GLU A 280 -12.73 3.85 -14.04
CA GLU A 280 -11.27 3.73 -14.14
C GLU A 280 -10.75 2.52 -13.35
N ILE A 281 -11.34 2.25 -12.18
CA ILE A 281 -11.06 1.03 -11.42
C ILE A 281 -11.43 -0.21 -12.25
N ALA A 282 -12.60 -0.21 -12.89
CA ALA A 282 -13.03 -1.30 -13.76
C ALA A 282 -12.07 -1.51 -14.95
N ALA A 283 -11.61 -0.43 -15.60
CA ALA A 283 -10.65 -0.50 -16.70
C ALA A 283 -9.29 -1.07 -16.21
N SER A 284 -8.85 -0.68 -15.03
CA SER A 284 -7.64 -1.20 -14.40
C SER A 284 -7.75 -2.70 -14.07
N ILE A 285 -8.92 -3.17 -13.61
CA ILE A 285 -9.18 -4.60 -13.39
C ILE A 285 -9.02 -5.39 -14.70
N GLU A 286 -9.61 -4.92 -15.79
CA GLU A 286 -9.51 -5.60 -17.09
C GLU A 286 -8.06 -5.66 -17.58
N PHE A 287 -7.28 -4.59 -17.38
CA PHE A 287 -5.85 -4.61 -17.70
C PHE A 287 -5.09 -5.64 -16.83
N LEU A 288 -5.32 -5.69 -15.51
CA LEU A 288 -4.67 -6.66 -14.63
C LEU A 288 -5.03 -8.10 -14.96
N LYS A 289 -6.26 -8.37 -15.41
CA LYS A 289 -6.64 -9.71 -15.92
C LYS A 289 -5.86 -10.09 -17.17
N GLN A 290 -5.63 -9.16 -18.10
CA GLN A 290 -4.80 -9.40 -19.27
C GLN A 290 -3.34 -9.71 -18.86
N MET A 291 -2.78 -8.98 -17.92
CA MET A 291 -1.44 -9.25 -17.38
C MET A 291 -1.37 -10.62 -16.68
N ARG A 292 -2.41 -10.95 -15.91
CA ARG A 292 -2.54 -12.27 -15.26
C ARG A 292 -2.56 -13.41 -16.28
N ALA A 293 -3.36 -13.29 -17.32
CA ALA A 293 -3.42 -14.28 -18.39
C ALA A 293 -2.07 -14.41 -19.12
N LYS A 294 -1.41 -13.29 -19.40
CA LYS A 294 -0.14 -13.26 -20.11
C LYS A 294 1.01 -13.91 -19.32
N TRP A 295 1.14 -13.58 -18.05
CA TRP A 295 2.33 -13.91 -17.25
C TRP A 295 2.16 -15.11 -16.33
N TYR A 296 0.92 -15.48 -15.99
CA TYR A 296 0.63 -16.63 -15.11
C TYR A 296 -0.07 -17.78 -15.86
N GLY A 297 -0.56 -17.54 -17.09
CA GLY A 297 -1.17 -18.56 -17.98
C GLY A 297 -2.47 -19.16 -17.45
N GLU A 298 -3.15 -19.97 -18.29
CA GLU A 298 -4.29 -20.78 -17.85
C GLU A 298 -3.84 -22.07 -17.09
N ASN A 299 -2.54 -22.32 -16.96
CA ASN A 299 -1.92 -23.55 -16.43
C ASN A 299 -0.95 -23.27 -15.26
N GLY A 300 -1.22 -22.28 -14.40
CA GLY A 300 -0.43 -22.01 -13.21
C GLY A 300 -1.11 -22.52 -11.94
#